data_30df449ac2efcf377914fd9dcb920287
#
_entry.id   30df449ac2efcf377914fd9dcb920287
#
_cell.length_a   1.000
_cell.length_b   1.000
_cell.length_c   1.000
_cell.angle_alpha   90.00
_cell.angle_beta   90.00
_cell.angle_gamma   90.00
#
_symmetry.space_group_name_H-M   'P 1'
#
loop_
_entity.id
_entity.type
_entity.pdbx_description
1 polymer ?
#
loop_
_entity_poly.entity_id
_entity_poly.type
_entity_poly.pdbx_seq_one_letter_code
_entity_poly.pdbx_strand_id
1 'polypeptide(L)'
;MPMSIDTIIARLGGPEATARLTGVGTEAIRKWRQAQSIPSRHWPVIAHATGLSLADLQPAAPTHTASPAPTQGGSTTGSSMPHARPDGATAALVLADGTVLWGKGFGAFTKQPSIGEICFSTGMTGYQETLTDPSFAGQIITFTFPHIGNVGVNLEDEEASRIAARGLVVKEDITEPASWRAKAPLQAWLQEQNISGIAGVDTRSLTLKIRDGGAQSAALYYPED
;
A
#
# COMPACT_ATOMS: atom_id res chain seq x y z
N MET A 1 5.91 12.67 24.69
CA MET A 1 6.34 11.26 24.54
C MET A 1 5.11 10.44 24.15
N PRO A 2 5.17 9.62 23.10
CA PRO A 2 4.03 8.80 22.73
C PRO A 2 3.69 7.85 23.87
N MET A 3 2.39 7.74 24.16
CA MET A 3 1.90 6.89 25.24
C MET A 3 1.86 5.43 24.78
N SER A 4 2.14 4.49 25.70
CA SER A 4 2.00 3.08 25.35
C SER A 4 0.53 2.71 25.12
N ILE A 5 0.29 1.74 24.24
CA ILE A 5 -1.07 1.26 23.95
C ILE A 5 -1.75 0.73 25.20
N ASP A 6 -1.01 0.08 26.09
CA ASP A 6 -1.53 -0.40 27.37
C ASP A 6 -2.02 0.74 28.27
N THR A 7 -1.30 1.86 28.27
CA THR A 7 -1.71 3.07 29.04
C THR A 7 -2.97 3.71 28.45
N ILE A 8 -3.09 3.74 27.11
CA ILE A 8 -4.28 4.28 26.44
C ILE A 8 -5.49 3.41 26.74
N ILE A 9 -5.37 2.09 26.63
CA ILE A 9 -6.45 1.14 26.93
C ILE A 9 -6.85 1.21 28.42
N ALA A 10 -5.88 1.35 29.33
CA ALA A 10 -6.17 1.52 30.76
C ALA A 10 -6.95 2.81 31.04
N ARG A 11 -6.60 3.92 30.37
CA ARG A 11 -7.34 5.19 30.46
C ARG A 11 -8.79 5.10 29.98
N LEU A 12 -9.05 4.23 29.02
CA LEU A 12 -10.39 3.96 28.48
C LEU A 12 -11.22 3.02 29.36
N GLY A 13 -10.69 2.56 30.50
CA GLY A 13 -11.37 1.64 31.41
C GLY A 13 -11.17 0.16 31.04
N GLY A 14 -10.11 -0.16 30.32
CA GLY A 14 -9.71 -1.53 29.98
C GLY A 14 -10.20 -2.03 28.63
N PRO A 15 -9.84 -3.28 28.25
CA PRO A 15 -10.12 -3.82 26.93
C PRO A 15 -11.60 -3.87 26.54
N GLU A 16 -12.48 -4.22 27.48
CA GLU A 16 -13.92 -4.31 27.22
C GLU A 16 -14.56 -2.94 26.99
N ALA A 17 -14.16 -1.93 27.78
CA ALA A 17 -14.63 -0.57 27.62
C ALA A 17 -14.14 0.04 26.30
N THR A 18 -12.87 -0.22 25.95
CA THR A 18 -12.29 0.18 24.66
C THR A 18 -13.01 -0.48 23.49
N ALA A 19 -13.32 -1.76 23.59
CA ALA A 19 -14.05 -2.50 22.55
C ALA A 19 -15.44 -1.90 22.31
N ARG A 20 -16.18 -1.61 23.36
CA ARG A 20 -17.50 -0.95 23.28
C ARG A 20 -17.42 0.45 22.66
N LEU A 21 -16.44 1.25 23.09
CA LEU A 21 -16.25 2.61 22.59
C LEU A 21 -15.92 2.64 21.09
N THR A 22 -15.08 1.72 20.64
CA THR A 22 -14.58 1.68 19.25
C THR A 22 -15.41 0.80 18.31
N GLY A 23 -16.42 0.09 18.84
CA GLY A 23 -17.29 -0.79 18.06
C GLY A 23 -16.62 -2.07 17.56
N VAL A 24 -15.48 -2.48 18.17
CA VAL A 24 -14.75 -3.69 17.80
C VAL A 24 -14.83 -4.77 18.87
N GLY A 25 -14.51 -6.01 18.53
CA GLY A 25 -14.43 -7.10 19.53
C GLY A 25 -13.18 -6.99 20.41
N THR A 26 -13.24 -7.59 21.61
CA THR A 26 -12.11 -7.63 22.59
C THR A 26 -10.86 -8.30 21.99
N GLU A 27 -11.04 -9.22 21.04
CA GLU A 27 -9.95 -9.86 20.31
C GLU A 27 -9.17 -8.84 19.44
N ALA A 28 -9.85 -7.87 18.85
CA ALA A 28 -9.19 -6.78 18.12
C ALA A 28 -8.35 -5.91 19.07
N ILE A 29 -8.86 -5.62 20.28
CA ILE A 29 -8.09 -4.88 21.29
C ILE A 29 -6.85 -5.66 21.72
N ARG A 30 -6.94 -6.99 21.86
CA ARG A 30 -5.79 -7.85 22.14
C ARG A 30 -4.73 -7.75 21.03
N LYS A 31 -5.16 -7.76 19.77
CA LYS A 31 -4.26 -7.58 18.61
C LYS A 31 -3.60 -6.21 18.59
N TRP A 32 -4.32 -5.14 18.94
CA TRP A 32 -3.73 -3.79 19.04
C TRP A 32 -2.62 -3.72 20.10
N ARG A 33 -2.82 -4.34 21.26
CA ARG A 33 -1.78 -4.44 22.30
C ARG A 33 -0.56 -5.22 21.81
N GLN A 34 -0.78 -6.34 21.12
CA GLN A 34 0.30 -7.17 20.58
C GLN A 34 1.08 -6.45 19.47
N ALA A 35 0.39 -5.72 18.59
CA ALA A 35 0.98 -4.92 17.52
C ALA A 35 1.54 -3.57 17.99
N GLN A 36 1.31 -3.18 19.26
CA GLN A 36 1.63 -1.84 19.81
C GLN A 36 1.14 -0.71 18.90
N SER A 37 -0.03 -0.89 18.26
CA SER A 37 -0.62 0.04 17.30
C SER A 37 -2.15 -0.01 17.35
N ILE A 38 -2.77 1.18 17.31
CA ILE A 38 -4.23 1.34 17.16
C ILE A 38 -4.51 1.80 15.74
N PRO A 39 -5.40 1.13 14.96
CA PRO A 39 -5.76 1.60 13.64
C PRO A 39 -6.29 3.04 13.66
N SER A 40 -5.80 3.85 12.73
CA SER A 40 -6.05 5.31 12.69
C SER A 40 -7.53 5.68 12.62
N ARG A 41 -8.36 4.84 12.03
CA ARG A 41 -9.84 5.04 12.00
C ARG A 41 -10.49 5.16 13.38
N HIS A 42 -9.86 4.64 14.44
CA HIS A 42 -10.37 4.72 15.80
C HIS A 42 -9.77 5.89 16.62
N TRP A 43 -8.75 6.56 16.08
CA TRP A 43 -8.07 7.66 16.77
C TRP A 43 -9.00 8.82 17.15
N PRO A 44 -9.92 9.31 16.29
CA PRO A 44 -10.81 10.41 16.66
C PRO A 44 -11.67 10.09 17.87
N VAL A 45 -12.23 8.88 17.94
CA VAL A 45 -13.09 8.44 19.04
C VAL A 45 -12.27 8.31 20.34
N ILE A 46 -11.06 7.74 20.26
CA ILE A 46 -10.16 7.56 21.39
C ILE A 46 -9.63 8.90 21.89
N ALA A 47 -9.21 9.79 20.98
CA ALA A 47 -8.75 11.14 21.32
C ALA A 47 -9.84 11.93 22.07
N HIS A 48 -11.06 11.88 21.57
CA HIS A 48 -12.21 12.53 22.21
C HIS A 48 -12.48 11.97 23.62
N ALA A 49 -12.43 10.65 23.80
CA ALA A 49 -12.72 9.99 25.07
C ALA A 49 -11.61 10.14 26.10
N THR A 50 -10.35 10.31 25.67
CA THR A 50 -9.17 10.37 26.56
C THR A 50 -8.60 11.77 26.74
N GLY A 51 -9.01 12.73 25.89
CA GLY A 51 -8.41 14.07 25.83
C GLY A 51 -6.99 14.09 25.26
N LEU A 52 -6.56 13.00 24.60
CA LEU A 52 -5.25 12.90 23.97
C LEU A 52 -5.24 13.58 22.60
N SER A 53 -4.09 14.12 22.21
CA SER A 53 -3.89 14.58 20.82
C SER A 53 -3.70 13.39 19.88
N LEU A 54 -3.96 13.59 18.58
CA LEU A 54 -3.71 12.54 17.58
C LEU A 54 -2.23 12.14 17.52
N ALA A 55 -1.32 13.05 17.87
CA ALA A 55 0.12 12.78 17.95
C ALA A 55 0.48 11.80 19.07
N ASP A 56 -0.28 11.80 20.17
CA ASP A 56 -0.06 10.88 21.30
C ASP A 56 -0.51 9.44 20.98
N LEU A 57 -1.35 9.28 19.96
CA LEU A 57 -1.87 7.99 19.49
C LEU A 57 -1.00 7.35 18.40
N GLN A 58 -0.03 8.10 17.86
CA GLN A 58 0.92 7.55 16.89
C GLN A 58 1.83 6.53 17.57
N PRO A 59 2.07 5.36 16.95
CA PRO A 59 3.04 4.40 17.47
C PRO A 59 4.43 5.06 17.54
N ALA A 60 5.15 4.81 18.64
CA ALA A 60 6.52 5.27 18.78
C ALA A 60 7.35 4.67 17.62
N ALA A 61 8.07 5.51 16.90
CA ALA A 61 9.03 5.02 15.93
C ALA A 61 9.98 4.02 16.61
N PRO A 62 10.28 2.87 16.00
CA PRO A 62 11.18 1.90 16.60
C PRO A 62 12.55 2.57 16.84
N THR A 63 12.94 2.68 18.09
CA THR A 63 14.29 3.08 18.48
C THR A 63 15.24 1.97 18.05
N HIS A 64 15.93 2.18 16.94
CA HIS A 64 17.08 1.37 16.59
C HIS A 64 18.14 1.57 17.68
N THR A 65 18.28 0.62 18.58
CA THR A 65 19.45 0.48 19.44
C THR A 65 20.65 0.24 18.53
N ALA A 66 21.51 1.24 18.47
CA ALA A 66 22.78 1.16 17.76
C ALA A 66 23.61 -0.01 18.33
N SER A 67 23.88 -1.01 17.52
CA SER A 67 24.90 -2.00 17.77
C SER A 67 26.28 -1.37 17.49
N PRO A 68 27.34 -1.70 18.26
CA PRO A 68 28.61 -0.98 18.20
C PRO A 68 29.29 -1.16 16.84
N ALA A 69 29.87 -0.07 16.36
CA ALA A 69 30.58 0.02 15.11
C ALA A 69 31.82 -0.87 15.08
N PRO A 70 32.16 -1.50 13.97
CA PRO A 70 33.53 -1.91 13.67
C PRO A 70 34.30 -0.75 13.05
N THR A 71 35.54 -0.62 13.51
CA THR A 71 36.51 0.41 13.27
C THR A 71 36.89 0.58 11.78
N GLN A 72 37.05 1.80 11.42
CA GLN A 72 37.66 2.49 10.27
C GLN A 72 38.49 1.73 9.24
N GLY A 73 38.24 2.10 7.99
CA GLY A 73 39.20 1.98 6.91
C GLY A 73 38.59 2.28 5.55
N GLY A 74 38.86 3.46 4.99
CA GLY A 74 38.73 3.69 3.57
C GLY A 74 37.68 4.73 3.14
N SER A 75 38.10 5.98 3.01
CA SER A 75 37.43 7.05 2.32
C SER A 75 37.21 6.69 0.85
N THR A 76 35.94 6.76 0.41
CA THR A 76 35.61 7.18 -0.96
C THR A 76 34.27 7.87 -0.92
N THR A 77 34.32 9.18 -1.12
CA THR A 77 33.19 10.03 -1.54
C THR A 77 32.61 9.48 -2.85
N GLY A 78 31.48 8.85 -2.74
CA GLY A 78 30.64 8.45 -3.87
C GLY A 78 29.21 8.56 -3.42
N SER A 79 28.54 9.65 -3.77
CA SER A 79 27.09 9.74 -3.76
C SER A 79 26.59 8.65 -4.70
N SER A 80 26.41 7.43 -4.19
CA SER A 80 25.74 6.38 -4.92
C SER A 80 24.27 6.80 -5.02
N MET A 81 23.83 7.22 -6.19
CA MET A 81 22.42 7.15 -6.57
C MET A 81 22.02 5.69 -6.38
N PRO A 82 21.23 5.36 -5.36
CA PRO A 82 20.80 3.99 -5.18
C PRO A 82 19.76 3.71 -6.26
N HIS A 83 19.99 2.75 -7.10
CA HIS A 83 19.05 2.22 -8.09
C HIS A 83 19.18 2.80 -9.52
N ALA A 84 20.32 2.53 -10.16
CA ALA A 84 20.37 2.60 -11.62
C ALA A 84 19.20 1.79 -12.20
N ARG A 85 18.50 2.37 -13.18
CA ARG A 85 17.41 1.70 -13.90
C ARG A 85 17.92 0.38 -14.50
N PRO A 86 17.35 -0.78 -14.16
CA PRO A 86 17.70 -2.04 -14.80
C PRO A 86 17.36 -2.05 -16.30
N ASP A 87 18.11 -2.78 -17.10
CA ASP A 87 17.82 -2.96 -18.51
C ASP A 87 16.41 -3.53 -18.69
N GLY A 88 15.63 -2.89 -19.57
CA GLY A 88 14.26 -3.28 -19.87
C GLY A 88 13.19 -2.83 -18.89
N ALA A 89 13.55 -2.15 -17.81
CA ALA A 89 12.58 -1.52 -16.93
C ALA A 89 12.02 -0.25 -17.58
N THR A 90 10.71 -0.10 -17.61
CA THR A 90 10.01 1.05 -18.21
C THR A 90 9.16 1.81 -17.20
N ALA A 91 9.10 1.35 -15.95
CA ALA A 91 8.35 1.98 -14.86
C ALA A 91 9.11 1.87 -13.55
N ALA A 92 8.84 2.80 -12.65
CA ALA A 92 9.31 2.74 -11.27
C ALA A 92 8.20 3.08 -10.29
N LEU A 93 8.17 2.34 -9.18
CA LEU A 93 7.39 2.63 -7.99
C LEU A 93 8.33 3.11 -6.90
N VAL A 94 8.15 4.35 -6.46
CA VAL A 94 8.93 4.97 -5.40
C VAL A 94 8.07 5.11 -4.16
N LEU A 95 8.54 4.57 -3.04
CA LEU A 95 7.86 4.67 -1.75
C LEU A 95 8.41 5.86 -0.94
N ALA A 96 7.63 6.37 0.00
CA ALA A 96 8.01 7.51 0.83
C ALA A 96 9.28 7.27 1.67
N ASP A 97 9.64 6.01 1.96
CA ASP A 97 10.87 5.65 2.66
C ASP A 97 12.12 5.61 1.76
N GLY A 98 11.98 6.00 0.48
CA GLY A 98 13.06 6.00 -0.51
C GLY A 98 13.27 4.66 -1.23
N THR A 99 12.47 3.63 -0.94
CA THR A 99 12.52 2.37 -1.69
C THR A 99 12.08 2.60 -3.12
N VAL A 100 12.88 2.12 -4.08
CA VAL A 100 12.56 2.15 -5.51
C VAL A 100 12.41 0.72 -6.02
N LEU A 101 11.28 0.43 -6.63
CA LEU A 101 10.98 -0.85 -7.24
C LEU A 101 10.82 -0.63 -8.76
N TRP A 102 11.68 -1.27 -9.54
CA TRP A 102 11.68 -1.19 -10.99
C TRP A 102 10.83 -2.31 -11.59
N GLY A 103 10.21 -2.02 -12.73
CA GLY A 103 9.41 -3.00 -13.46
C GLY A 103 9.03 -2.51 -14.85
N LYS A 104 8.07 -3.18 -15.45
CA LYS A 104 7.51 -2.83 -16.75
C LYS A 104 6.22 -2.07 -16.60
N GLY A 105 6.11 -0.92 -17.24
CA GLY A 105 4.90 -0.12 -17.26
C GLY A 105 3.82 -0.75 -18.16
N PHE A 106 2.58 -0.62 -17.73
CA PHE A 106 1.40 -0.97 -18.50
C PHE A 106 0.23 -0.02 -18.19
N GLY A 107 -0.89 -0.17 -18.89
CA GLY A 107 -2.00 0.75 -18.78
C GLY A 107 -1.73 2.08 -19.49
N ALA A 108 -2.13 3.20 -18.91
CA ALA A 108 -1.91 4.52 -19.46
C ALA A 108 -0.51 5.04 -19.12
N PHE A 109 0.25 5.43 -20.15
CA PHE A 109 1.56 6.06 -19.99
C PHE A 109 1.38 7.57 -19.82
N THR A 110 1.34 8.02 -18.55
CA THR A 110 1.16 9.43 -18.22
C THR A 110 2.50 10.11 -17.96
N LYS A 111 2.66 11.38 -18.38
CA LYS A 111 3.85 12.18 -18.07
C LYS A 111 3.94 12.56 -16.59
N GLN A 112 2.81 12.66 -15.93
CA GLN A 112 2.73 12.97 -14.50
C GLN A 112 2.75 11.66 -13.71
N PRO A 113 3.50 11.60 -12.58
CA PRO A 113 3.45 10.46 -11.69
C PRO A 113 2.04 10.24 -11.13
N SER A 114 1.61 8.99 -11.04
CA SER A 114 0.45 8.63 -10.25
C SER A 114 0.86 8.56 -8.79
N ILE A 115 0.36 9.50 -7.96
CA ILE A 115 0.69 9.58 -6.54
C ILE A 115 -0.50 9.12 -5.72
N GLY A 116 -0.26 8.26 -4.74
CA GLY A 116 -1.28 7.75 -3.85
C GLY A 116 -0.71 7.01 -2.65
N GLU A 117 -1.55 6.66 -1.72
CA GLU A 117 -1.19 5.74 -0.64
C GLU A 117 -1.08 4.32 -1.19
N ILE A 118 0.02 3.62 -0.87
CA ILE A 118 0.17 2.23 -1.28
C ILE A 118 -0.58 1.31 -0.33
N CYS A 119 -1.43 0.46 -0.91
CA CYS A 119 -2.13 -0.60 -0.18
C CYS A 119 -1.96 -1.94 -0.90
N PHE A 120 -2.58 -3.02 -0.38
CA PHE A 120 -2.58 -4.32 -1.04
C PHE A 120 -3.93 -5.01 -0.95
N SER A 121 -4.21 -5.81 -1.98
CA SER A 121 -5.34 -6.73 -2.03
C SER A 121 -4.85 -8.17 -2.11
N THR A 122 -5.43 -9.06 -1.30
CA THR A 122 -5.13 -10.50 -1.27
C THR A 122 -6.17 -11.33 -2.01
N GLY A 123 -7.13 -10.69 -2.66
CA GLY A 123 -8.14 -11.36 -3.48
C GLY A 123 -7.51 -12.08 -4.67
N MET A 124 -7.92 -13.32 -4.92
CA MET A 124 -7.51 -14.08 -6.11
C MET A 124 -8.30 -13.72 -7.35
N THR A 125 -9.47 -13.12 -7.18
CA THR A 125 -10.40 -12.66 -8.21
C THR A 125 -10.93 -11.29 -7.83
N GLY A 126 -11.70 -10.64 -8.69
CA GLY A 126 -12.35 -9.37 -8.36
C GLY A 126 -11.41 -8.16 -8.44
N TYR A 127 -10.43 -8.18 -9.31
CA TYR A 127 -9.55 -7.02 -9.46
C TYR A 127 -10.28 -5.82 -10.07
N GLN A 128 -11.30 -6.06 -10.92
CA GLN A 128 -12.10 -5.00 -11.53
C GLN A 128 -12.97 -4.32 -10.47
N GLU A 129 -13.66 -5.10 -9.64
CA GLU A 129 -14.40 -4.62 -8.47
C GLU A 129 -13.49 -3.83 -7.53
N THR A 130 -12.33 -4.38 -7.20
CA THR A 130 -11.35 -3.70 -6.32
C THR A 130 -10.88 -2.36 -6.89
N LEU A 131 -10.61 -2.27 -8.19
CA LEU A 131 -10.14 -1.04 -8.84
C LEU A 131 -11.24 0.03 -8.91
N THR A 132 -12.50 -0.38 -9.04
CA THR A 132 -13.66 0.52 -9.14
C THR A 132 -14.30 0.84 -7.80
N ASP A 133 -13.98 0.10 -6.73
CA ASP A 133 -14.50 0.36 -5.38
C ASP A 133 -14.04 1.73 -4.86
N PRO A 134 -14.96 2.66 -4.55
CA PRO A 134 -14.64 3.97 -4.00
C PRO A 134 -13.81 3.94 -2.71
N SER A 135 -13.79 2.81 -1.98
CA SER A 135 -12.98 2.64 -0.78
C SER A 135 -11.47 2.70 -1.06
N PHE A 136 -11.06 2.42 -2.30
CA PHE A 136 -9.68 2.52 -2.75
C PHE A 136 -9.36 3.86 -3.45
N ALA A 137 -10.25 4.84 -3.32
CA ALA A 137 -10.02 6.14 -3.94
C ALA A 137 -8.70 6.79 -3.46
N GLY A 138 -7.87 7.21 -4.42
CA GLY A 138 -6.58 7.83 -4.13
C GLY A 138 -5.44 6.86 -3.79
N GLN A 139 -5.67 5.56 -3.84
CA GLN A 139 -4.66 4.54 -3.49
C GLN A 139 -4.02 3.90 -4.73
N ILE A 140 -2.79 3.42 -4.58
CA ILE A 140 -2.09 2.53 -5.53
C ILE A 140 -2.19 1.13 -4.96
N ILE A 141 -2.83 0.21 -5.69
CA ILE A 141 -3.17 -1.12 -5.17
C ILE A 141 -2.13 -2.15 -5.61
N THR A 142 -1.50 -2.82 -4.65
CA THR A 142 -0.64 -3.99 -4.89
C THR A 142 -1.48 -5.26 -4.87
N PHE A 143 -1.58 -5.95 -6.00
CA PHE A 143 -2.25 -7.24 -6.07
C PHE A 143 -1.27 -8.37 -5.74
N THR A 144 -1.60 -9.20 -4.75
CA THR A 144 -0.77 -10.35 -4.36
C THR A 144 -0.96 -11.55 -5.28
N PHE A 145 -2.12 -11.64 -5.94
CA PHE A 145 -2.37 -12.67 -6.96
C PHE A 145 -1.57 -12.35 -8.23
N PRO A 146 -0.79 -13.30 -8.77
CA PRO A 146 0.15 -13.00 -9.85
C PRO A 146 -0.52 -12.77 -11.21
N HIS A 147 -1.66 -13.41 -11.50
CA HIS A 147 -2.29 -13.41 -12.83
C HIS A 147 -3.43 -12.41 -12.95
N ILE A 148 -3.14 -11.14 -12.76
CA ILE A 148 -4.10 -10.06 -12.95
C ILE A 148 -4.32 -9.82 -14.44
N GLY A 149 -5.57 -9.64 -14.85
CA GLY A 149 -5.97 -9.44 -16.25
C GLY A 149 -6.44 -10.71 -16.97
N ASN A 150 -6.22 -11.89 -16.38
CA ASN A 150 -6.54 -13.19 -16.99
C ASN A 150 -8.04 -13.41 -17.30
N VAL A 151 -8.93 -12.77 -16.56
CA VAL A 151 -10.39 -12.83 -16.79
C VAL A 151 -10.92 -11.69 -17.65
N GLY A 152 -10.07 -10.72 -18.03
CA GLY A 152 -10.47 -9.54 -18.79
C GLY A 152 -11.33 -8.58 -17.99
N VAL A 153 -12.07 -7.73 -18.69
CA VAL A 153 -12.98 -6.73 -18.12
C VAL A 153 -14.37 -6.92 -18.69
N ASN A 154 -15.39 -6.66 -17.88
CA ASN A 154 -16.79 -6.67 -18.27
C ASN A 154 -17.59 -5.63 -17.47
N LEU A 155 -18.80 -5.32 -17.88
CA LEU A 155 -19.65 -4.30 -17.23
C LEU A 155 -20.38 -4.78 -15.96
N GLU A 156 -20.33 -6.08 -15.68
CA GLU A 156 -21.04 -6.67 -14.53
C GLU A 156 -20.17 -6.66 -13.26
N ASP A 157 -18.85 -6.63 -13.43
CA ASP A 157 -17.87 -6.72 -12.34
C ASP A 157 -17.33 -5.33 -11.94
N GLU A 158 -18.15 -4.27 -12.07
CA GLU A 158 -17.80 -2.90 -11.70
C GLU A 158 -18.63 -2.44 -10.50
N GLU A 159 -17.96 -1.94 -9.45
CA GLU A 159 -18.61 -1.28 -8.30
C GLU A 159 -18.99 0.18 -8.66
N ALA A 160 -18.25 0.80 -9.57
CA ALA A 160 -18.51 2.13 -10.09
C ALA A 160 -18.08 2.24 -11.56
N SER A 161 -18.67 3.19 -12.30
CA SER A 161 -18.38 3.43 -13.73
C SER A 161 -16.97 3.92 -14.03
N ARG A 162 -16.18 4.25 -13.01
CA ARG A 162 -14.80 4.72 -13.13
C ARG A 162 -13.91 4.03 -12.11
N ILE A 163 -12.66 3.82 -12.49
CA ILE A 163 -11.63 3.35 -11.57
C ILE A 163 -11.39 4.43 -10.50
N ALA A 164 -11.51 4.02 -9.23
CA ALA A 164 -11.27 4.87 -8.07
C ALA A 164 -9.78 4.90 -7.68
N ALA A 165 -9.07 3.79 -7.92
CA ALA A 165 -7.64 3.67 -7.65
C ALA A 165 -6.79 4.61 -8.51
N ARG A 166 -5.61 4.99 -8.03
CA ARG A 166 -4.63 5.82 -8.75
C ARG A 166 -3.67 5.03 -9.62
N GLY A 167 -3.52 3.74 -9.34
CA GLY A 167 -2.62 2.87 -10.07
C GLY A 167 -2.62 1.46 -9.49
N LEU A 168 -1.92 0.56 -10.14
CA LEU A 168 -1.81 -0.82 -9.68
C LEU A 168 -0.41 -1.40 -9.86
N VAL A 169 -0.05 -2.31 -8.96
CA VAL A 169 1.21 -3.03 -8.93
C VAL A 169 0.92 -4.52 -9.01
N VAL A 170 1.53 -5.21 -9.96
CA VAL A 170 1.33 -6.64 -10.20
C VAL A 170 2.67 -7.36 -10.33
N LYS A 171 2.65 -8.68 -10.11
CA LYS A 171 3.84 -9.51 -10.18
C LYS A 171 4.20 -9.89 -11.61
N GLU A 172 3.24 -10.43 -12.33
CA GLU A 172 3.44 -10.93 -13.70
C GLU A 172 2.96 -9.92 -14.74
N ASP A 173 3.46 -10.00 -15.95
CA ASP A 173 2.98 -9.19 -17.07
C ASP A 173 1.49 -9.47 -17.32
N ILE A 174 0.76 -8.41 -17.69
CA ILE A 174 -0.67 -8.54 -18.05
C ILE A 174 -0.78 -9.39 -19.33
N THR A 175 -1.65 -10.39 -19.28
CA THR A 175 -1.91 -11.30 -20.39
C THR A 175 -3.23 -11.00 -21.08
N GLU A 176 -3.39 -11.52 -22.30
CA GLU A 176 -4.68 -11.53 -22.98
C GLU A 176 -5.70 -12.35 -22.16
N PRO A 177 -6.95 -11.91 -22.10
CA PRO A 177 -7.96 -12.58 -21.30
C PRO A 177 -8.33 -13.96 -21.88
N ALA A 178 -8.45 -14.94 -21.00
CA ALA A 178 -8.88 -16.30 -21.34
C ALA A 178 -10.34 -16.60 -20.95
N SER A 179 -11.04 -15.64 -20.32
CA SER A 179 -12.43 -15.82 -19.89
C SER A 179 -13.43 -15.53 -21.02
N TRP A 180 -14.45 -16.38 -21.14
CA TRP A 180 -15.58 -16.14 -22.05
C TRP A 180 -16.40 -14.88 -21.68
N ARG A 181 -16.32 -14.40 -20.45
CA ARG A 181 -16.98 -13.17 -19.97
C ARG A 181 -16.26 -11.90 -20.40
N ALA A 182 -15.00 -12.00 -20.82
CA ALA A 182 -14.21 -10.85 -21.21
C ALA A 182 -14.85 -10.08 -22.37
N LYS A 183 -15.04 -8.78 -22.18
CA LYS A 183 -15.47 -7.84 -23.23
C LYS A 183 -14.28 -7.03 -23.77
N ALA A 184 -13.28 -6.81 -22.92
CA ALA A 184 -12.04 -6.13 -23.29
C ALA A 184 -10.84 -6.67 -22.50
N PRO A 185 -9.61 -6.51 -22.99
CA PRO A 185 -8.40 -6.72 -22.21
C PRO A 185 -8.26 -5.66 -21.10
N LEU A 186 -7.69 -6.06 -19.96
CA LEU A 186 -7.40 -5.14 -18.85
C LEU A 186 -6.54 -3.95 -19.29
N GLN A 187 -5.54 -4.20 -20.16
CA GLN A 187 -4.66 -3.16 -20.70
C GLN A 187 -5.44 -2.02 -21.39
N ALA A 188 -6.38 -2.37 -22.26
CA ALA A 188 -7.18 -1.39 -23.00
C ALA A 188 -8.08 -0.57 -22.06
N TRP A 189 -8.72 -1.23 -21.11
CA TRP A 189 -9.58 -0.58 -20.12
C TRP A 189 -8.81 0.41 -19.22
N LEU A 190 -7.61 0.03 -18.77
CA LEU A 190 -6.77 0.93 -17.99
C LEU A 190 -6.33 2.16 -18.78
N GLN A 191 -6.02 1.98 -20.07
CA GLN A 191 -5.69 3.10 -20.97
C GLN A 191 -6.86 4.06 -21.13
N GLU A 192 -8.06 3.54 -21.33
CA GLU A 192 -9.31 4.31 -21.46
C GLU A 192 -9.61 5.10 -20.18
N GLN A 193 -9.37 4.51 -19.02
CA GLN A 193 -9.57 5.12 -17.70
C GLN A 193 -8.38 6.00 -17.25
N ASN A 194 -7.31 6.09 -18.06
CA ASN A 194 -6.08 6.83 -17.75
C ASN A 194 -5.38 6.38 -16.47
N ILE A 195 -5.32 5.07 -16.25
CA ILE A 195 -4.71 4.45 -15.06
C ILE A 195 -3.40 3.77 -15.44
N SER A 196 -2.36 4.08 -14.67
CA SER A 196 -1.01 3.54 -14.80
C SER A 196 -0.82 2.27 -13.98
N GLY A 197 -0.01 1.33 -14.48
CA GLY A 197 0.35 0.11 -13.75
C GLY A 197 1.82 -0.26 -13.91
N ILE A 198 2.33 -1.07 -12.99
CA ILE A 198 3.69 -1.62 -13.03
C ILE A 198 3.64 -3.13 -12.78
N ALA A 199 4.29 -3.90 -13.66
CA ALA A 199 4.47 -5.34 -13.58
C ALA A 199 5.94 -5.71 -13.30
N GLY A 200 6.18 -6.97 -12.91
CA GLY A 200 7.53 -7.46 -12.61
C GLY A 200 8.01 -7.12 -11.20
N VAL A 201 7.13 -6.63 -10.32
CA VAL A 201 7.46 -6.26 -8.94
C VAL A 201 7.30 -7.47 -8.01
N ASP A 202 8.21 -7.66 -7.06
CA ASP A 202 8.01 -8.62 -5.97
C ASP A 202 6.89 -8.12 -5.03
N THR A 203 5.65 -8.42 -5.43
CA THR A 203 4.44 -8.01 -4.71
C THR A 203 4.35 -8.65 -3.32
N ARG A 204 5.00 -9.83 -3.11
CA ARG A 204 5.06 -10.46 -1.79
C ARG A 204 5.90 -9.64 -0.82
N SER A 205 7.13 -9.30 -1.20
CA SER A 205 8.02 -8.46 -0.38
C SER A 205 7.40 -7.08 -0.13
N LEU A 206 6.79 -6.47 -1.15
CA LEU A 206 6.09 -5.20 -1.02
C LEU A 206 4.91 -5.29 -0.04
N THR A 207 4.09 -6.33 -0.13
CA THR A 207 2.97 -6.56 0.79
C THR A 207 3.44 -6.72 2.24
N LEU A 208 4.53 -7.47 2.47
CA LEU A 208 5.13 -7.61 3.80
C LEU A 208 5.59 -6.26 4.33
N LYS A 209 6.25 -5.46 3.49
CA LYS A 209 6.71 -4.12 3.83
C LYS A 209 5.56 -3.18 4.21
N ILE A 210 4.47 -3.17 3.44
CA ILE A 210 3.27 -2.37 3.74
C ILE A 210 2.60 -2.86 5.03
N ARG A 211 2.50 -4.17 5.23
CA ARG A 211 1.90 -4.76 6.43
C ARG A 211 2.66 -4.39 7.70
N ASP A 212 3.99 -4.47 7.65
CA ASP A 212 4.85 -4.29 8.82
C ASP A 212 5.17 -2.81 9.07
N GLY A 213 5.30 -2.00 8.00
CA GLY A 213 5.61 -0.56 8.07
C GLY A 213 4.39 0.36 8.09
N GLY A 214 3.21 -0.15 7.82
CA GLY A 214 1.97 0.64 7.67
C GLY A 214 1.82 1.23 6.27
N ALA A 215 0.68 1.90 6.06
CA ALA A 215 0.39 2.62 4.83
C ALA A 215 1.35 3.81 4.66
N GLN A 216 1.86 3.99 3.43
CA GLN A 216 2.75 5.08 3.10
C GLN A 216 2.44 5.62 1.69
N SER A 217 2.86 6.85 1.42
CA SER A 217 2.73 7.42 0.09
C SER A 217 3.68 6.73 -0.89
N ALA A 218 3.21 6.60 -2.13
CA ALA A 218 3.99 6.07 -3.23
C ALA A 218 3.75 6.90 -4.51
N ALA A 219 4.72 6.88 -5.39
CA ALA A 219 4.64 7.46 -6.72
C ALA A 219 4.99 6.40 -7.76
N LEU A 220 4.07 6.16 -8.69
CA LEU A 220 4.28 5.33 -9.86
C LEU A 220 4.52 6.24 -11.07
N TYR A 221 5.61 6.07 -11.77
CA TYR A 221 5.95 6.88 -12.94
C TYR A 221 6.71 6.08 -14.00
N TYR A 222 6.70 6.62 -15.21
CA TYR A 222 7.42 6.10 -16.37
C TYR A 222 8.55 7.06 -16.70
N PRO A 223 9.83 6.70 -16.39
CA PRO A 223 10.96 7.56 -16.70
C PRO A 223 11.11 7.69 -18.22
N GLU A 224 11.27 8.93 -18.67
CA GLU A 224 11.65 9.21 -20.07
C GLU A 224 13.10 8.73 -20.30
N ASP A 225 13.40 8.21 -21.51
CA ASP A 225 14.74 7.78 -21.92
C ASP A 225 15.65 8.97 -22.19
#